data_ba14fdca805afd5bf3a2d9198e713d31
#
_entry.id   ba14fdca805afd5bf3a2d9198e713d31
#
_cell.length_a   1.000
_cell.length_b   1.000
_cell.length_c   1.000
_cell.angle_alpha   90.00
_cell.angle_beta   90.00
_cell.angle_gamma   90.00
#
_symmetry.space_group_name_H-M   'P 1'
#
loop_
_entity.id
_entity.type
_entity.pdbx_description
1 polymer ?
#
loop_
_entity_poly.entity_id
_entity_poly.type
_entity_poly.pdbx_seq_one_letter_code
_entity_poly.pdbx_strand_id
1 'polypeptide(L)'
;MTRRSRFLSLWAVVLTVLIGTVLGTVAIAPLVHAATAFTSTAVNQNGGNCLDLPGGSAADGVQLIQWACHGGGNQTFTFTPVSGSTDQYAIRTSSAGKCVDVNGASSADNATIVQRNCGTEAGQRFRLVPVTINGTNNVFNLQAVHSGKCVAPSGDSSSGNTAIVQLPCGSATSRAWRLPGFTGSPTTPPARTVRVYWLKPSDVPFDPRYPDGIANVMREAQRYYKQELGKTFTLNNPVVEVVNGDQPRSWYENTPNGGDRYWWAVTNMQNELARKFGLNNPDSRWLNVGEISAEGEGAGGGASPGWVVLSGHDADGAAGTGGQSMNRWYGGMVHELGHAFGLPDSASTDGTPMSASFYDYPSTHFNQSQKNQILNGPYGSFLS
;
A
#
# COMPACT_ATOMS: atom_id res chain seq x y z
N MET A 1 -8.66 -70.68 -75.17
CA MET A 1 -9.66 -70.61 -74.08
C MET A 1 -9.15 -69.55 -73.07
N THR A 2 -9.65 -68.37 -73.19
CA THR A 2 -9.19 -67.13 -72.51
C THR A 2 -10.01 -66.85 -71.24
N ARG A 3 -9.34 -66.77 -70.09
CA ARG A 3 -9.94 -66.24 -68.82
C ARG A 3 -9.44 -64.82 -68.59
N ARG A 4 -10.34 -63.89 -68.67
CA ARG A 4 -10.14 -62.49 -68.29
C ARG A 4 -10.15 -62.36 -66.71
N SER A 5 -9.07 -61.88 -66.14
CA SER A 5 -9.06 -61.42 -64.73
C SER A 5 -9.43 -59.96 -64.65
N ARG A 6 -10.41 -59.63 -63.78
CA ARG A 6 -10.86 -58.31 -63.53
C ARG A 6 -10.01 -57.73 -62.33
N PHE A 7 -9.30 -56.65 -62.61
CA PHE A 7 -8.67 -55.85 -61.54
C PHE A 7 -9.73 -54.99 -60.86
N LEU A 8 -9.92 -55.18 -59.53
CA LEU A 8 -10.65 -54.29 -58.66
C LEU A 8 -9.64 -53.27 -58.11
N SER A 9 -9.84 -51.97 -58.45
CA SER A 9 -9.09 -50.89 -57.91
C SER A 9 -9.72 -50.49 -56.55
N LEU A 10 -9.00 -50.73 -55.45
CA LEU A 10 -9.34 -50.13 -54.13
C LEU A 10 -8.88 -48.68 -54.10
N TRP A 11 -9.84 -47.79 -53.96
CA TRP A 11 -9.56 -46.40 -53.58
C TRP A 11 -9.41 -46.34 -52.09
N ALA A 12 -8.20 -46.06 -51.57
CA ALA A 12 -7.96 -45.74 -50.18
C ALA A 12 -8.28 -44.27 -49.95
N VAL A 13 -9.34 -44.02 -49.22
CA VAL A 13 -9.67 -42.68 -48.73
C VAL A 13 -8.80 -42.43 -47.52
N VAL A 14 -7.79 -41.53 -47.63
CA VAL A 14 -7.01 -41.04 -46.51
C VAL A 14 -7.81 -39.96 -45.84
N LEU A 15 -8.37 -40.27 -44.67
CA LEU A 15 -9.06 -39.30 -43.80
C LEU A 15 -7.99 -38.56 -42.95
N THR A 16 -7.60 -37.35 -43.38
CA THR A 16 -6.70 -36.49 -42.60
C THR A 16 -7.49 -35.85 -41.45
N VAL A 17 -7.34 -36.39 -40.24
CA VAL A 17 -7.88 -35.75 -39.02
C VAL A 17 -6.94 -34.62 -38.67
N LEU A 18 -7.36 -33.38 -38.94
CA LEU A 18 -6.75 -32.16 -38.41
C LEU A 18 -7.11 -32.04 -36.92
N ILE A 19 -6.19 -32.44 -36.02
CA ILE A 19 -6.27 -32.13 -34.59
C ILE A 19 -5.86 -30.67 -34.44
N GLY A 20 -6.83 -29.78 -34.46
CA GLY A 20 -6.65 -28.40 -34.07
C GLY A 20 -6.41 -28.32 -32.57
N THR A 21 -5.15 -28.15 -32.16
CA THR A 21 -4.84 -27.76 -30.78
C THR A 21 -5.31 -26.33 -30.58
N VAL A 22 -6.50 -26.15 -29.97
CA VAL A 22 -6.93 -24.87 -29.41
C VAL A 22 -6.06 -24.62 -28.19
N LEU A 23 -4.96 -23.87 -28.38
CA LEU A 23 -4.24 -23.22 -27.26
C LEU A 23 -5.18 -22.19 -26.69
N GLY A 24 -6.00 -22.62 -25.75
CA GLY A 24 -6.74 -21.72 -24.89
C GLY A 24 -5.76 -20.87 -24.10
N THR A 25 -5.60 -19.60 -24.47
CA THR A 25 -4.96 -18.62 -23.61
C THR A 25 -5.84 -18.49 -22.38
N VAL A 26 -5.44 -19.13 -21.27
CA VAL A 26 -6.01 -18.84 -19.96
C VAL A 26 -5.61 -17.39 -19.67
N ALA A 27 -6.52 -16.46 -19.93
CA ALA A 27 -6.39 -15.12 -19.43
C ALA A 27 -6.42 -15.21 -17.90
N ILE A 28 -5.24 -15.14 -17.28
CA ILE A 28 -5.13 -14.95 -15.83
C ILE A 28 -5.70 -13.55 -15.59
N ALA A 29 -6.97 -13.50 -15.16
CA ALA A 29 -7.56 -12.25 -14.70
C ALA A 29 -6.64 -11.71 -13.58
N PRO A 30 -6.29 -10.42 -13.61
CA PRO A 30 -5.52 -9.84 -12.52
C PRO A 30 -6.28 -10.10 -11.22
N LEU A 31 -5.59 -10.63 -10.20
CA LEU A 31 -6.15 -10.76 -8.87
C LEU A 31 -6.46 -9.34 -8.37
N VAL A 32 -7.70 -8.93 -8.54
CA VAL A 32 -8.20 -7.70 -7.93
C VAL A 32 -8.24 -7.98 -6.44
N HIS A 33 -7.35 -7.36 -5.68
CA HIS A 33 -7.42 -7.44 -4.23
C HIS A 33 -8.75 -6.86 -3.80
N ALA A 34 -9.58 -7.71 -3.21
CA ALA A 34 -10.82 -7.26 -2.59
C ALA A 34 -10.46 -6.26 -1.48
N ALA A 35 -11.19 -5.15 -1.44
CA ALA A 35 -11.07 -4.19 -0.36
C ALA A 35 -11.17 -4.94 1.00
N THR A 36 -10.30 -4.63 1.95
CA THR A 36 -10.31 -5.23 3.28
C THR A 36 -10.99 -4.30 4.28
N ALA A 37 -11.71 -4.89 5.24
CA ALA A 37 -12.28 -4.11 6.33
C ALA A 37 -11.16 -3.62 7.26
N PHE A 38 -11.27 -2.38 7.74
CA PHE A 38 -10.34 -1.80 8.70
C PHE A 38 -11.06 -0.80 9.61
N THR A 39 -10.43 -0.45 10.73
CA THR A 39 -10.92 0.56 11.68
C THR A 39 -9.91 1.69 11.78
N SER A 40 -10.40 2.93 11.72
CA SER A 40 -9.53 4.12 11.73
C SER A 40 -10.28 5.32 12.30
N THR A 41 -9.53 6.28 12.82
CA THR A 41 -9.95 7.68 12.85
C THR A 41 -9.85 8.26 11.45
N ALA A 42 -10.56 9.37 11.18
CA ALA A 42 -10.40 10.15 9.96
C ALA A 42 -9.95 11.57 10.35
N VAL A 43 -8.68 11.89 10.06
CA VAL A 43 -8.04 13.15 10.47
C VAL A 43 -7.99 14.10 9.28
N ASN A 44 -8.69 15.23 9.38
CA ASN A 44 -8.73 16.25 8.34
C ASN A 44 -7.38 16.95 8.16
N GLN A 45 -6.92 17.08 6.93
CA GLN A 45 -5.60 17.67 6.64
C GLN A 45 -5.58 19.21 6.64
N ASN A 46 -6.73 19.86 6.83
CA ASN A 46 -6.85 21.33 6.93
C ASN A 46 -6.91 21.85 8.39
N GLY A 47 -6.48 21.12 9.36
CA GLY A 47 -6.52 21.60 10.75
C GLY A 47 -6.26 20.50 11.76
N GLY A 48 -6.08 19.27 11.30
CA GLY A 48 -5.76 18.14 12.14
C GLY A 48 -6.91 17.65 13.04
N ASN A 49 -8.14 18.14 12.82
CA ASN A 49 -9.33 17.68 13.55
C ASN A 49 -9.79 16.30 13.04
N CYS A 50 -10.39 15.52 13.92
CA CYS A 50 -10.98 14.23 13.61
C CYS A 50 -12.45 14.38 13.20
N LEU A 51 -12.90 13.54 12.25
CA LEU A 51 -14.33 13.29 12.04
C LEU A 51 -14.92 12.77 13.34
N ASP A 52 -16.07 13.33 13.74
CA ASP A 52 -16.63 13.13 15.08
C ASP A 52 -18.15 12.98 15.01
N LEU A 53 -18.67 12.05 15.79
CA LEU A 53 -20.08 11.94 16.08
C LEU A 53 -20.39 12.65 17.40
N PRO A 54 -21.07 13.80 17.40
CA PRO A 54 -21.30 14.59 18.62
C PRO A 54 -21.89 13.77 19.76
N GLY A 55 -21.17 13.76 20.90
CA GLY A 55 -21.59 13.06 22.11
C GLY A 55 -21.72 11.54 21.97
N GLY A 56 -21.24 10.94 20.91
CA GLY A 56 -21.43 9.50 20.64
C GLY A 56 -22.90 9.09 20.50
N SER A 57 -23.76 10.00 20.07
CA SER A 57 -25.21 9.83 20.00
C SER A 57 -25.62 8.59 19.24
N ALA A 58 -26.64 7.86 19.74
CA ALA A 58 -27.24 6.71 19.06
C ALA A 58 -28.45 7.10 18.16
N ALA A 59 -28.84 8.39 18.11
CA ALA A 59 -29.98 8.82 17.32
C ALA A 59 -29.69 8.84 15.82
N ASP A 60 -30.71 8.57 14.98
CA ASP A 60 -30.63 8.74 13.54
C ASP A 60 -30.65 10.22 13.15
N GLY A 61 -29.98 10.54 12.04
CA GLY A 61 -29.95 11.88 11.49
C GLY A 61 -29.02 12.86 12.20
N VAL A 62 -28.24 12.39 13.18
CA VAL A 62 -27.23 13.23 13.84
C VAL A 62 -26.17 13.59 12.83
N GLN A 63 -25.97 14.91 12.65
CA GLN A 63 -24.93 15.42 11.76
C GLN A 63 -23.54 15.24 12.37
N LEU A 64 -22.62 14.73 11.59
CA LEU A 64 -21.22 14.63 11.97
C LEU A 64 -20.57 16.02 11.96
N ILE A 65 -19.58 16.19 12.81
CA ILE A 65 -18.74 17.39 12.90
C ILE A 65 -17.27 17.02 12.77
N GLN A 66 -16.40 18.00 12.69
CA GLN A 66 -14.99 17.79 13.06
C GLN A 66 -14.73 18.33 14.45
N TRP A 67 -13.87 17.65 15.22
CA TRP A 67 -13.50 18.01 16.57
C TRP A 67 -12.04 17.65 16.85
N ALA A 68 -11.44 18.27 17.87
CA ALA A 68 -10.09 17.90 18.30
C ALA A 68 -9.99 16.39 18.54
N CYS A 69 -8.96 15.75 18.00
CA CYS A 69 -8.77 14.30 18.13
C CYS A 69 -8.52 13.92 19.59
N HIS A 70 -9.28 12.95 20.12
CA HIS A 70 -9.16 12.48 21.50
C HIS A 70 -9.24 10.96 21.63
N GLY A 71 -9.33 10.22 20.49
CA GLY A 71 -9.29 8.76 20.46
C GLY A 71 -10.53 8.04 20.97
N GLY A 72 -11.64 8.73 21.19
CA GLY A 72 -12.90 8.12 21.63
C GLY A 72 -13.59 7.32 20.52
N GLY A 73 -14.51 6.42 20.92
CA GLY A 73 -15.28 5.60 19.99
C GLY A 73 -16.15 6.41 19.01
N ASN A 74 -16.52 7.64 19.37
CA ASN A 74 -17.26 8.56 18.50
C ASN A 74 -16.40 9.22 17.41
N GLN A 75 -15.07 9.04 17.46
CA GLN A 75 -14.10 9.44 16.42
C GLN A 75 -13.48 8.23 15.71
N THR A 76 -13.92 7.02 16.06
CA THR A 76 -13.44 5.78 15.47
C THR A 76 -14.50 5.21 14.54
N PHE A 77 -14.07 4.87 13.31
CA PHE A 77 -14.96 4.38 12.26
C PHE A 77 -14.46 3.06 11.70
N THR A 78 -15.39 2.13 11.46
CA THR A 78 -15.12 0.88 10.75
C THR A 78 -15.51 1.05 9.29
N PHE A 79 -14.55 0.83 8.40
CA PHE A 79 -14.70 0.83 6.96
C PHE A 79 -14.93 -0.62 6.52
N THR A 80 -16.12 -0.93 6.06
CA THR A 80 -16.49 -2.28 5.61
C THR A 80 -16.66 -2.28 4.10
N PRO A 81 -15.94 -3.15 3.36
CA PRO A 81 -16.12 -3.27 1.92
C PRO A 81 -17.55 -3.58 1.53
N VAL A 82 -18.03 -2.94 0.48
CA VAL A 82 -19.36 -3.23 -0.09
C VAL A 82 -19.26 -4.49 -0.94
N SER A 83 -20.14 -5.47 -0.65
CA SER A 83 -20.18 -6.71 -1.42
C SER A 83 -20.33 -6.45 -2.92
N GLY A 84 -19.53 -7.13 -3.74
CA GLY A 84 -19.53 -6.96 -5.20
C GLY A 84 -18.76 -5.71 -5.70
N SER A 85 -18.14 -4.93 -4.82
CA SER A 85 -17.29 -3.80 -5.18
C SER A 85 -15.84 -4.04 -4.74
N THR A 86 -14.90 -3.49 -5.49
CA THR A 86 -13.45 -3.57 -5.20
C THR A 86 -12.91 -2.32 -4.52
N ASP A 87 -13.67 -1.21 -4.52
CA ASP A 87 -13.20 0.10 -4.11
C ASP A 87 -14.20 0.90 -3.25
N GLN A 88 -15.36 0.29 -2.91
CA GLN A 88 -16.40 0.99 -2.13
C GLN A 88 -16.50 0.44 -0.71
N TYR A 89 -16.79 1.35 0.21
CA TYR A 89 -16.92 1.09 1.63
C TYR A 89 -18.24 1.65 2.17
N ALA A 90 -18.83 0.92 3.10
CA ALA A 90 -19.74 1.47 4.10
C ALA A 90 -18.91 1.89 5.32
N ILE A 91 -19.13 3.10 5.82
CA ILE A 91 -18.39 3.65 6.96
C ILE A 91 -19.31 3.63 8.17
N ARG A 92 -18.93 2.92 9.23
CA ARG A 92 -19.74 2.72 10.43
C ARG A 92 -19.11 3.41 11.64
N THR A 93 -19.89 4.15 12.41
CA THR A 93 -19.45 4.74 13.68
C THR A 93 -19.26 3.64 14.74
N SER A 94 -18.13 3.62 15.44
CA SER A 94 -17.86 2.57 16.44
C SER A 94 -18.71 2.73 17.71
N SER A 95 -19.04 3.96 18.11
CA SER A 95 -19.83 4.22 19.31
C SER A 95 -21.30 3.85 19.17
N ALA A 96 -21.90 4.09 18.00
CA ALA A 96 -23.33 3.87 17.75
C ALA A 96 -23.64 2.69 16.84
N GLY A 97 -22.63 2.16 16.14
CA GLY A 97 -22.80 1.07 15.17
C GLY A 97 -23.61 1.45 13.93
N LYS A 98 -23.88 2.75 13.71
CA LYS A 98 -24.64 3.28 12.57
C LYS A 98 -23.73 3.70 11.44
N CYS A 99 -24.29 3.84 10.23
CA CYS A 99 -23.55 4.19 9.03
C CYS A 99 -23.51 5.70 8.79
N VAL A 100 -22.37 6.18 8.33
CA VAL A 100 -22.21 7.52 7.77
C VAL A 100 -23.03 7.59 6.47
N ASP A 101 -23.79 8.66 6.31
CA ASP A 101 -24.78 8.82 5.24
C ASP A 101 -24.78 10.26 4.73
N VAL A 102 -24.85 10.43 3.43
CA VAL A 102 -25.20 11.72 2.84
C VAL A 102 -26.72 11.88 2.95
N ASN A 103 -27.16 12.81 3.78
CA ASN A 103 -28.57 12.97 4.14
C ASN A 103 -29.49 13.01 2.91
N GLY A 104 -30.43 12.05 2.86
CA GLY A 104 -31.37 11.90 1.76
C GLY A 104 -30.75 11.53 0.42
N ALA A 105 -29.53 10.98 0.42
CA ALA A 105 -28.74 10.71 -0.80
C ALA A 105 -28.69 11.93 -1.74
N SER A 106 -28.66 13.13 -1.19
CA SER A 106 -28.63 14.39 -1.94
C SER A 106 -27.36 14.50 -2.78
N SER A 107 -27.48 14.98 -4.01
CA SER A 107 -26.32 15.32 -4.86
C SER A 107 -25.93 16.81 -4.79
N ALA A 108 -26.63 17.61 -3.97
CA ALA A 108 -26.33 19.03 -3.82
C ALA A 108 -25.01 19.29 -3.05
N ASP A 109 -24.34 20.41 -3.34
CA ASP A 109 -23.28 20.93 -2.49
C ASP A 109 -23.83 21.29 -1.12
N ASN A 110 -23.02 21.15 -0.08
CA ASN A 110 -23.39 21.36 1.30
C ASN A 110 -24.48 20.42 1.86
N ALA A 111 -24.81 19.34 1.15
CA ALA A 111 -25.64 18.30 1.76
C ALA A 111 -24.94 17.73 3.01
N THR A 112 -25.69 17.63 4.10
CA THR A 112 -25.15 17.25 5.40
C THR A 112 -24.72 15.79 5.44
N ILE A 113 -23.62 15.50 6.12
CA ILE A 113 -23.19 14.14 6.44
C ILE A 113 -23.72 13.79 7.82
N VAL A 114 -24.53 12.74 7.89
CA VAL A 114 -25.22 12.31 9.11
C VAL A 114 -24.93 10.85 9.41
N GLN A 115 -25.32 10.36 10.57
CA GLN A 115 -25.42 8.91 10.79
C GLN A 115 -26.87 8.42 10.64
N ARG A 116 -27.03 7.22 10.14
CA ARG A 116 -28.31 6.50 10.03
C ARG A 116 -28.14 5.00 10.28
N ASN A 117 -29.25 4.29 10.46
CA ASN A 117 -29.21 2.83 10.43
C ASN A 117 -28.57 2.37 9.13
N CYS A 118 -27.68 1.37 9.23
CA CYS A 118 -26.99 0.83 8.05
C CYS A 118 -27.99 0.10 7.12
N GLY A 119 -27.88 0.38 5.83
CA GLY A 119 -28.72 -0.20 4.79
C GLY A 119 -28.01 -0.25 3.44
N THR A 120 -28.82 -0.30 2.40
CA THR A 120 -28.34 -0.37 1.00
C THR A 120 -28.45 1.00 0.30
N GLU A 121 -28.77 2.05 1.03
CA GLU A 121 -28.98 3.39 0.50
C GLU A 121 -27.75 3.93 -0.20
N ALA A 122 -27.97 4.65 -1.29
CA ALA A 122 -26.91 5.20 -2.13
C ALA A 122 -25.99 6.17 -1.35
N GLY A 123 -26.57 6.93 -0.38
CA GLY A 123 -25.83 7.88 0.47
C GLY A 123 -24.82 7.24 1.41
N GLN A 124 -24.88 5.92 1.62
CA GLN A 124 -24.00 5.18 2.54
C GLN A 124 -22.80 4.49 1.85
N ARG A 125 -22.55 4.80 0.57
CA ARG A 125 -21.46 4.22 -0.22
C ARG A 125 -20.39 5.27 -0.48
N PHE A 126 -19.18 4.96 -0.05
CA PHE A 126 -18.03 5.85 -0.19
C PHE A 126 -16.87 5.14 -0.88
N ARG A 127 -16.14 5.89 -1.69
CA ARG A 127 -14.88 5.46 -2.29
C ARG A 127 -13.73 6.17 -1.60
N LEU A 128 -12.64 5.47 -1.33
CA LEU A 128 -11.40 6.05 -0.85
C LEU A 128 -10.55 6.43 -2.07
N VAL A 129 -10.53 7.73 -2.39
CA VAL A 129 -9.73 8.23 -3.51
C VAL A 129 -8.42 8.77 -2.96
N PRO A 130 -7.28 8.09 -3.24
CA PRO A 130 -5.99 8.51 -2.71
C PRO A 130 -5.64 9.93 -3.15
N VAL A 131 -5.09 10.72 -2.23
CA VAL A 131 -4.56 12.06 -2.51
C VAL A 131 -3.19 12.24 -1.86
N THR A 132 -2.33 13.04 -2.49
CA THR A 132 -1.02 13.35 -1.92
C THR A 132 -1.06 14.73 -1.27
N ILE A 133 -0.85 14.78 0.03
CA ILE A 133 -0.78 16.01 0.81
C ILE A 133 0.54 16.02 1.59
N ASN A 134 1.42 16.94 1.25
CA ASN A 134 2.70 17.19 1.94
C ASN A 134 3.47 15.91 2.32
N GLY A 135 3.40 14.89 1.47
CA GLY A 135 4.07 13.63 1.73
C GLY A 135 3.44 12.74 2.81
N THR A 136 2.26 13.05 3.34
CA THR A 136 1.57 12.24 4.35
C THR A 136 0.94 10.99 3.71
N ASN A 137 1.10 9.84 4.36
CA ASN A 137 0.52 8.57 3.93
C ASN A 137 -0.95 8.42 4.33
N ASN A 138 -1.62 7.48 3.64
CA ASN A 138 -3.00 7.07 3.93
C ASN A 138 -3.97 8.26 3.95
N VAL A 139 -3.78 9.20 3.00
CA VAL A 139 -4.66 10.35 2.83
C VAL A 139 -5.60 10.12 1.65
N PHE A 140 -6.88 10.32 1.89
CA PHE A 140 -7.94 10.04 0.92
C PHE A 140 -8.99 11.15 0.89
N ASN A 141 -9.55 11.39 -0.27
CA ASN A 141 -10.88 11.98 -0.35
C ASN A 141 -11.90 10.87 -0.06
N LEU A 142 -12.78 11.07 0.89
CA LEU A 142 -13.93 10.19 1.15
C LEU A 142 -15.05 10.59 0.18
N GLN A 143 -15.10 9.96 -0.99
CA GLN A 143 -16.01 10.31 -2.07
C GLN A 143 -17.31 9.54 -1.94
N ALA A 144 -18.44 10.24 -1.82
CA ALA A 144 -19.77 9.64 -1.92
C ALA A 144 -20.00 9.13 -3.35
N VAL A 145 -20.30 7.84 -3.50
CA VAL A 145 -20.35 7.19 -4.82
C VAL A 145 -21.49 7.75 -5.69
N HIS A 146 -22.66 8.00 -5.10
CA HIS A 146 -23.85 8.46 -5.82
C HIS A 146 -23.74 9.89 -6.37
N SER A 147 -23.03 10.77 -5.64
CA SER A 147 -22.90 12.19 -6.01
C SER A 147 -21.56 12.54 -6.65
N GLY A 148 -20.56 11.69 -6.47
CA GLY A 148 -19.17 11.98 -6.86
C GLY A 148 -18.52 13.09 -6.01
N LYS A 149 -19.18 13.55 -4.94
CA LYS A 149 -18.67 14.61 -4.05
C LYS A 149 -17.96 14.05 -2.84
N CYS A 150 -17.15 14.89 -2.18
CA CYS A 150 -16.27 14.52 -1.10
C CYS A 150 -16.73 15.06 0.25
N VAL A 151 -16.57 14.27 1.29
CA VAL A 151 -16.79 14.64 2.69
C VAL A 151 -15.82 15.75 3.07
N ALA A 152 -16.33 16.84 3.63
CA ALA A 152 -15.53 18.01 4.00
C ALA A 152 -16.17 18.79 5.14
N PRO A 153 -15.40 19.56 5.92
CA PRO A 153 -15.95 20.56 6.81
C PRO A 153 -16.67 21.66 6.01
N SER A 154 -17.79 22.13 6.51
CA SER A 154 -18.55 23.24 5.92
C SER A 154 -17.68 24.48 5.79
N GLY A 155 -17.73 25.13 4.62
CA GLY A 155 -16.94 26.33 4.33
C GLY A 155 -15.44 26.10 4.35
N ASP A 156 -14.96 24.85 4.16
CA ASP A 156 -13.54 24.50 4.23
C ASP A 156 -12.85 24.90 5.56
N SER A 157 -13.61 24.97 6.64
CA SER A 157 -13.15 25.40 7.95
C SER A 157 -12.10 24.45 8.53
N SER A 158 -11.10 25.00 9.21
CA SER A 158 -10.14 24.26 10.05
C SER A 158 -10.55 24.22 11.54
N SER A 159 -11.64 24.87 11.91
CA SER A 159 -12.07 24.98 13.31
C SER A 159 -12.79 23.72 13.80
N GLY A 160 -12.58 23.34 15.05
CA GLY A 160 -13.40 22.32 15.72
C GLY A 160 -14.88 22.72 15.79
N ASN A 161 -15.75 21.75 16.06
CA ASN A 161 -17.21 21.93 16.08
C ASN A 161 -17.80 22.42 14.73
N THR A 162 -17.11 22.18 13.62
CA THR A 162 -17.63 22.50 12.29
C THR A 162 -18.42 21.32 11.75
N ALA A 163 -19.62 21.59 11.23
CA ALA A 163 -20.49 20.61 10.59
C ALA A 163 -19.80 19.97 9.35
N ILE A 164 -20.02 18.69 9.15
CA ILE A 164 -19.53 17.97 7.97
C ILE A 164 -20.61 17.92 6.90
N VAL A 165 -20.20 18.22 5.68
CA VAL A 165 -21.02 18.26 4.48
C VAL A 165 -20.32 17.55 3.32
N GLN A 166 -20.98 17.42 2.17
CA GLN A 166 -20.28 17.08 0.92
C GLN A 166 -20.03 18.33 0.07
N LEU A 167 -18.86 18.37 -0.56
CA LEU A 167 -18.42 19.43 -1.47
C LEU A 167 -17.78 18.80 -2.72
N PRO A 168 -17.62 19.53 -3.84
CA PRO A 168 -16.85 19.04 -4.98
C PRO A 168 -15.47 18.55 -4.56
N CYS A 169 -15.08 17.35 -5.02
CA CYS A 169 -13.75 16.81 -4.74
C CYS A 169 -12.65 17.67 -5.33
N GLY A 170 -11.43 17.53 -4.83
CA GLY A 170 -10.26 18.26 -5.31
C GLY A 170 -9.05 18.05 -4.42
N SER A 171 -7.99 18.81 -4.69
CA SER A 171 -6.72 18.76 -3.94
C SER A 171 -6.69 19.61 -2.67
N ALA A 172 -7.81 20.28 -2.33
CA ALA A 172 -7.86 21.08 -1.09
C ALA A 172 -7.71 20.18 0.15
N THR A 173 -6.89 20.63 1.10
CA THR A 173 -6.62 19.90 2.35
C THR A 173 -7.88 19.62 3.17
N SER A 174 -8.89 20.46 3.05
CA SER A 174 -10.21 20.31 3.70
C SER A 174 -11.01 19.09 3.23
N ARG A 175 -10.75 18.57 2.00
CA ARG A 175 -11.37 17.34 1.48
C ARG A 175 -10.55 16.10 1.79
N ALA A 176 -9.34 16.30 2.27
CA ALA A 176 -8.37 15.24 2.49
C ALA A 176 -8.42 14.74 3.94
N TRP A 177 -8.62 13.45 4.09
CA TRP A 177 -8.72 12.76 5.36
C TRP A 177 -7.63 11.71 5.48
N ARG A 178 -6.77 11.83 6.47
CA ARG A 178 -5.81 10.79 6.81
C ARG A 178 -6.53 9.68 7.58
N LEU A 179 -6.36 8.44 7.15
CA LEU A 179 -6.90 7.24 7.77
C LEU A 179 -5.75 6.38 8.33
N PRO A 180 -5.25 6.66 9.54
CA PRO A 180 -4.08 5.98 10.09
C PRO A 180 -4.23 4.45 10.16
N GLY A 181 -5.44 3.96 10.39
CA GLY A 181 -5.73 2.52 10.47
C GLY A 181 -5.97 1.84 9.11
N PHE A 182 -5.82 2.56 7.99
CA PHE A 182 -5.96 1.95 6.67
C PHE A 182 -4.84 0.91 6.44
N THR A 183 -5.22 -0.33 6.15
CA THR A 183 -4.33 -1.49 6.08
C THR A 183 -4.22 -2.10 4.67
N GLY A 184 -4.66 -1.39 3.65
CA GLY A 184 -4.64 -1.91 2.28
C GLY A 184 -4.52 -0.82 1.23
N SER A 185 -4.28 -1.21 -0.01
CA SER A 185 -4.42 -0.31 -1.16
C SER A 185 -5.80 -0.52 -1.78
N PRO A 186 -6.61 0.54 -1.99
CA PRO A 186 -7.93 0.41 -2.63
C PRO A 186 -7.85 0.00 -4.10
N THR A 187 -6.66 0.06 -4.69
CA THR A 187 -6.42 -0.32 -6.10
C THR A 187 -5.12 -1.11 -6.22
N THR A 188 -5.06 -2.04 -7.18
CA THR A 188 -3.79 -2.68 -7.53
C THR A 188 -2.82 -1.61 -8.03
N PRO A 189 -1.63 -1.48 -7.43
CA PRO A 189 -0.66 -0.50 -7.88
C PRO A 189 -0.29 -0.70 -9.35
N PRO A 190 -0.03 0.38 -10.10
CA PRO A 190 0.46 0.27 -11.46
C PRO A 190 1.72 -0.60 -11.53
N ALA A 191 1.91 -1.30 -12.65
CA ALA A 191 3.16 -2.01 -12.88
C ALA A 191 4.35 -1.03 -12.88
N ARG A 192 5.54 -1.53 -12.55
CA ARG A 192 6.78 -0.76 -12.41
C ARG A 192 6.75 0.30 -11.29
N THR A 193 5.91 0.08 -10.29
CA THR A 193 5.87 0.89 -9.06
C THR A 193 6.68 0.20 -7.97
N VAL A 194 7.33 0.98 -7.12
CA VAL A 194 7.91 0.48 -5.87
C VAL A 194 6.80 0.41 -4.84
N ARG A 195 6.50 -0.79 -4.36
CA ARG A 195 5.53 -1.07 -3.31
C ARG A 195 6.25 -1.21 -1.98
N VAL A 196 5.76 -0.50 -0.99
CA VAL A 196 6.36 -0.49 0.34
C VAL A 196 5.35 -1.00 1.34
N TYR A 197 5.74 -1.94 2.18
CA TYR A 197 4.88 -2.59 3.17
C TYR A 197 5.46 -2.36 4.57
N TRP A 198 4.58 -2.04 5.51
CA TRP A 198 4.87 -2.22 6.92
C TRP A 198 4.00 -3.36 7.45
N LEU A 199 4.62 -4.51 7.73
CA LEU A 199 3.95 -5.63 8.35
C LEU A 199 4.00 -5.46 9.87
N LYS A 200 2.83 -5.32 10.43
CA LYS A 200 2.58 -5.20 11.87
C LYS A 200 2.12 -6.55 12.40
N PRO A 201 2.91 -7.27 13.22
CA PRO A 201 2.45 -8.49 13.90
C PRO A 201 1.10 -8.31 14.59
N SER A 202 0.35 -9.39 14.76
CA SER A 202 -1.04 -9.34 15.24
C SER A 202 -1.18 -8.75 16.66
N ASP A 203 -0.15 -8.88 17.49
CA ASP A 203 -0.07 -8.38 18.86
C ASP A 203 0.60 -7.01 18.98
N VAL A 204 1.12 -6.43 17.89
CA VAL A 204 1.70 -5.08 17.86
C VAL A 204 0.59 -4.07 17.58
N PRO A 205 0.38 -3.04 18.43
CA PRO A 205 -0.60 -2.01 18.17
C PRO A 205 -0.21 -1.16 16.95
N PHE A 206 -1.21 -0.58 16.29
CA PHE A 206 -0.95 0.38 15.23
C PHE A 206 -0.35 1.68 15.82
N ASP A 207 0.74 2.13 15.23
CA ASP A 207 1.36 3.41 15.53
C ASP A 207 1.68 4.15 14.21
N PRO A 208 1.09 5.34 13.99
CA PRO A 208 1.24 6.08 12.74
C PRO A 208 2.69 6.51 12.44
N ARG A 209 3.56 6.57 13.45
CA ARG A 209 4.97 6.94 13.26
C ARG A 209 5.69 5.98 12.31
N TYR A 210 5.32 4.69 12.33
CA TYR A 210 5.94 3.69 11.47
C TYR A 210 5.64 3.94 9.98
N PRO A 211 4.39 3.90 9.51
CA PRO A 211 4.14 4.11 8.09
C PRO A 211 4.52 5.51 7.62
N ASP A 212 4.40 6.53 8.46
CA ASP A 212 4.81 7.90 8.12
C ASP A 212 6.34 8.01 8.01
N GLY A 213 7.07 7.40 8.94
CA GLY A 213 8.54 7.38 8.95
C GLY A 213 9.13 6.59 7.79
N ILE A 214 8.64 5.38 7.54
CA ILE A 214 9.04 4.55 6.40
C ILE A 214 8.79 5.28 5.08
N ALA A 215 7.66 5.96 4.96
CA ALA A 215 7.38 6.76 3.77
C ALA A 215 8.35 7.93 3.59
N ASN A 216 8.79 8.57 4.69
CA ASN A 216 9.80 9.63 4.62
C ASN A 216 11.14 9.09 4.17
N VAL A 217 11.56 7.92 4.68
CA VAL A 217 12.78 7.22 4.24
C VAL A 217 12.71 6.91 2.75
N MET A 218 11.61 6.37 2.26
CA MET A 218 11.43 6.04 0.86
C MET A 218 11.40 7.26 -0.08
N ARG A 219 10.81 8.38 0.37
CA ARG A 219 10.83 9.63 -0.41
C ARG A 219 12.21 10.24 -0.48
N GLU A 220 12.98 10.15 0.61
CA GLU A 220 14.37 10.62 0.60
C GLU A 220 15.24 9.74 -0.32
N ALA A 221 15.06 8.42 -0.30
CA ALA A 221 15.71 7.54 -1.25
C ALA A 221 15.30 7.89 -2.71
N GLN A 222 14.01 8.15 -2.96
CA GLN A 222 13.52 8.59 -4.28
C GLN A 222 14.19 9.88 -4.74
N ARG A 223 14.35 10.86 -3.83
CA ARG A 223 15.05 12.12 -4.09
C ARG A 223 16.53 11.87 -4.42
N TYR A 224 17.20 11.02 -3.63
CA TYR A 224 18.61 10.67 -3.83
C TYR A 224 18.84 10.02 -5.21
N TYR A 225 18.03 9.02 -5.56
CA TYR A 225 18.10 8.37 -6.88
C TYR A 225 17.88 9.38 -8.02
N LYS A 226 16.94 10.33 -7.87
CA LYS A 226 16.74 11.39 -8.85
C LYS A 226 17.97 12.28 -9.01
N GLN A 227 18.60 12.62 -7.91
CA GLN A 227 19.84 13.44 -7.91
C GLN A 227 20.98 12.70 -8.59
N GLU A 228 21.17 11.41 -8.29
CA GLU A 228 22.29 10.62 -8.77
C GLU A 228 22.17 10.18 -10.24
N LEU A 229 20.95 9.84 -10.68
CA LEU A 229 20.71 9.20 -11.96
C LEU A 229 20.00 10.12 -12.97
N GLY A 230 19.51 11.29 -12.56
CA GLY A 230 18.58 12.12 -13.36
C GLY A 230 17.19 11.51 -13.52
N LYS A 231 16.98 10.30 -13.06
CA LYS A 231 15.75 9.51 -13.07
C LYS A 231 15.45 8.96 -11.67
N THR A 232 14.19 8.60 -11.43
CA THR A 232 13.80 7.96 -10.17
C THR A 232 12.64 6.99 -10.37
N PHE A 233 12.36 6.21 -9.36
CA PHE A 233 11.23 5.27 -9.33
C PHE A 233 9.94 5.94 -8.87
N THR A 234 8.79 5.36 -9.24
CA THR A 234 7.48 5.77 -8.76
C THR A 234 7.12 5.00 -7.50
N LEU A 235 6.73 5.70 -6.44
CA LEU A 235 6.16 5.12 -5.23
C LEU A 235 4.65 4.92 -5.39
N ASN A 236 4.11 3.91 -4.71
CA ASN A 236 2.67 3.71 -4.63
C ASN A 236 1.99 4.87 -3.86
N ASN A 237 0.67 4.95 -3.93
CA ASN A 237 -0.14 5.84 -3.10
C ASN A 237 -1.31 5.04 -2.48
N PRO A 238 -1.34 4.87 -1.15
CA PRO A 238 -0.37 5.37 -0.16
C PRO A 238 1.04 4.81 -0.38
N VAL A 239 2.08 5.55 0.03
CA VAL A 239 3.47 5.11 -0.12
C VAL A 239 3.70 3.81 0.63
N VAL A 240 3.19 3.71 1.86
CA VAL A 240 3.30 2.50 2.69
C VAL A 240 1.94 1.82 2.82
N GLU A 241 1.90 0.57 2.40
CA GLU A 241 0.77 -0.34 2.62
C GLU A 241 0.93 -0.98 4.00
N VAL A 242 0.05 -0.63 4.94
CA VAL A 242 0.05 -1.21 6.29
C VAL A 242 -0.59 -2.59 6.24
N VAL A 243 0.14 -3.61 6.67
CA VAL A 243 -0.30 -5.01 6.65
C VAL A 243 -0.41 -5.55 8.06
N ASN A 244 -1.59 -6.03 8.44
CA ASN A 244 -1.73 -6.80 9.67
C ASN A 244 -1.19 -8.20 9.45
N GLY A 245 -0.17 -8.58 10.24
CA GLY A 245 0.39 -9.91 10.26
C GLY A 245 -0.60 -10.93 10.84
N ASP A 246 -0.55 -12.16 10.35
CA ASP A 246 -1.42 -13.25 10.82
C ASP A 246 -0.95 -13.82 12.16
N GLN A 247 0.31 -13.57 12.51
CA GLN A 247 1.00 -14.15 13.67
C GLN A 247 1.45 -13.07 14.66
N PRO A 248 1.64 -13.43 15.95
CA PRO A 248 2.24 -12.54 16.94
C PRO A 248 3.72 -12.31 16.65
N ARG A 249 4.28 -11.21 17.17
CA ARG A 249 5.69 -10.83 17.01
C ARG A 249 6.66 -11.96 17.30
N SER A 250 6.42 -12.67 18.43
CA SER A 250 7.28 -13.78 18.85
C SER A 250 7.34 -14.94 17.85
N TRP A 251 6.31 -15.12 17.04
CA TRP A 251 6.32 -16.15 16.00
C TRP A 251 7.29 -15.81 14.88
N TYR A 252 7.28 -14.55 14.39
CA TYR A 252 8.23 -14.11 13.36
C TYR A 252 9.68 -14.22 13.82
N GLU A 253 9.95 -13.90 15.09
CA GLU A 253 11.28 -13.89 15.68
C GLU A 253 11.83 -15.30 16.01
N ASN A 254 10.96 -16.30 16.18
CA ASN A 254 11.35 -17.61 16.66
C ASN A 254 10.96 -18.78 15.75
N THR A 255 10.33 -18.52 14.60
CA THR A 255 10.02 -19.55 13.61
C THR A 255 11.13 -19.65 12.58
N PRO A 256 11.91 -20.76 12.53
CA PRO A 256 12.99 -20.93 11.60
C PRO A 256 12.56 -20.82 10.13
N ASN A 257 13.18 -19.90 9.40
CA ASN A 257 12.94 -19.72 7.97
C ASN A 257 14.09 -18.89 7.35
N GLY A 258 14.60 -19.30 6.19
CA GLY A 258 15.56 -18.49 5.44
C GLY A 258 17.00 -18.48 5.99
N GLY A 259 17.47 -19.58 6.55
CA GLY A 259 18.83 -19.71 7.06
C GLY A 259 18.92 -19.59 8.58
N ASP A 260 19.86 -18.79 9.10
CA ASP A 260 20.03 -18.57 10.53
C ASP A 260 19.00 -17.58 11.11
N ARG A 261 19.05 -17.38 12.42
CA ARG A 261 18.07 -16.57 13.14
C ARG A 261 18.06 -15.10 12.74
N TYR A 262 19.13 -14.61 12.16
CA TYR A 262 19.21 -13.26 11.57
C TYR A 262 18.12 -13.03 10.53
N TRP A 263 17.80 -14.03 9.72
CA TRP A 263 16.87 -13.92 8.60
C TRP A 263 15.41 -14.28 8.93
N TRP A 264 15.13 -14.93 10.07
CA TRP A 264 13.80 -15.51 10.30
C TRP A 264 12.67 -14.50 10.25
N ALA A 265 12.81 -13.36 10.92
CA ALA A 265 11.74 -12.36 10.97
C ALA A 265 11.42 -11.82 9.58
N VAL A 266 12.44 -11.43 8.82
CA VAL A 266 12.25 -10.82 7.49
C VAL A 266 11.84 -11.83 6.43
N THR A 267 12.29 -13.08 6.50
CA THR A 267 11.88 -14.14 5.57
C THR A 267 10.43 -14.58 5.85
N ASN A 268 10.03 -14.69 7.11
CA ASN A 268 8.65 -14.96 7.49
C ASN A 268 7.71 -13.84 7.01
N MET A 269 8.12 -12.57 7.17
CA MET A 269 7.39 -11.43 6.62
C MET A 269 7.28 -11.52 5.09
N GLN A 270 8.39 -11.74 4.38
CA GLN A 270 8.40 -11.81 2.92
C GLN A 270 7.46 -12.88 2.40
N ASN A 271 7.47 -14.07 3.01
CA ASN A 271 6.58 -15.17 2.63
C ASN A 271 5.11 -14.83 2.89
N GLU A 272 4.82 -14.14 3.98
CA GLU A 272 3.45 -13.71 4.27
C GLU A 272 2.97 -12.63 3.29
N LEU A 273 3.78 -11.63 2.99
CA LEU A 273 3.47 -10.62 1.99
C LEU A 273 3.28 -11.26 0.61
N ALA A 274 4.15 -12.18 0.21
CA ALA A 274 4.03 -12.92 -1.05
C ALA A 274 2.70 -13.67 -1.13
N ARG A 275 2.31 -14.36 -0.07
CA ARG A 275 1.03 -15.09 0.01
C ARG A 275 -0.17 -14.14 0.00
N LYS A 276 -0.14 -13.06 0.78
CA LYS A 276 -1.28 -12.09 0.88
C LYS A 276 -1.53 -11.33 -0.40
N PHE A 277 -0.47 -10.98 -1.12
CA PHE A 277 -0.55 -10.08 -2.28
C PHE A 277 -0.22 -10.76 -3.62
N GLY A 278 0.02 -12.07 -3.63
CA GLY A 278 0.39 -12.81 -4.84
C GLY A 278 1.69 -12.29 -5.47
N LEU A 279 2.70 -11.98 -4.61
CA LEU A 279 3.98 -11.46 -5.06
C LEU A 279 4.94 -12.60 -5.42
N ASN A 280 5.83 -12.32 -6.35
CA ASN A 280 6.93 -13.22 -6.72
C ASN A 280 8.27 -12.71 -6.15
N ASN A 281 9.27 -13.56 -6.14
CA ASN A 281 10.64 -13.19 -5.82
C ASN A 281 11.59 -13.80 -6.87
N PRO A 282 12.13 -12.98 -7.81
CA PRO A 282 11.82 -11.57 -8.07
C PRO A 282 10.42 -11.34 -8.67
N ASP A 283 9.86 -10.13 -8.54
CA ASP A 283 8.59 -9.73 -9.14
C ASP A 283 8.83 -8.75 -10.30
N SER A 284 8.40 -9.11 -11.50
CA SER A 284 8.58 -8.25 -12.66
C SER A 284 7.58 -7.08 -12.75
N ARG A 285 6.52 -7.12 -11.92
CA ARG A 285 5.48 -6.08 -11.87
C ARG A 285 5.87 -4.94 -10.94
N TRP A 286 6.47 -5.28 -9.79
CA TRP A 286 6.79 -4.36 -8.70
C TRP A 286 8.18 -4.65 -8.13
N LEU A 287 8.85 -3.58 -7.69
CA LEU A 287 9.95 -3.71 -6.74
C LEU A 287 9.32 -3.60 -5.34
N ASN A 288 9.57 -4.56 -4.48
CA ASN A 288 8.92 -4.66 -3.18
C ASN A 288 9.89 -4.30 -2.06
N VAL A 289 9.43 -3.49 -1.11
CA VAL A 289 10.16 -3.15 0.12
C VAL A 289 9.28 -3.56 1.29
N GLY A 290 9.71 -4.51 2.09
CA GLY A 290 9.01 -4.98 3.29
C GLY A 290 9.78 -4.58 4.54
N GLU A 291 9.09 -3.94 5.50
CA GLU A 291 9.59 -3.70 6.85
C GLU A 291 8.64 -4.33 7.86
N ILE A 292 9.16 -4.95 8.92
CA ILE A 292 8.37 -5.62 9.94
C ILE A 292 8.69 -5.10 11.34
N SER A 293 7.69 -4.93 12.20
CA SER A 293 7.88 -4.66 13.63
C SER A 293 8.19 -5.94 14.43
N ALA A 294 9.19 -6.70 13.96
CA ALA A 294 9.76 -7.87 14.62
C ALA A 294 11.23 -7.98 14.22
N GLU A 295 12.07 -8.56 15.09
CA GLU A 295 13.49 -8.56 14.88
C GLU A 295 14.10 -9.94 15.12
N GLY A 296 14.97 -10.36 14.20
CA GLY A 296 15.81 -11.53 14.38
C GLY A 296 17.03 -11.24 15.29
N GLU A 297 17.89 -12.21 15.45
CA GLU A 297 19.15 -12.01 16.15
C GLU A 297 20.10 -11.16 15.29
N GLY A 298 20.57 -10.04 15.84
CA GLY A 298 21.54 -9.17 15.17
C GLY A 298 20.95 -8.06 14.31
N ALA A 299 19.66 -7.74 14.46
CA ALA A 299 18.99 -6.63 13.76
C ALA A 299 19.12 -6.70 12.23
N GLY A 300 18.68 -7.80 11.65
CA GLY A 300 18.93 -8.14 10.26
C GLY A 300 17.96 -7.60 9.23
N GLY A 301 18.52 -7.25 8.10
CA GLY A 301 17.80 -6.96 6.88
C GLY A 301 18.70 -7.16 5.68
N GLY A 302 18.18 -6.99 4.49
CA GLY A 302 18.96 -7.09 3.26
C GLY A 302 18.07 -6.99 2.02
N ALA A 303 18.70 -7.15 0.87
CA ALA A 303 17.97 -7.07 -0.39
C ALA A 303 18.50 -8.07 -1.42
N SER A 304 17.63 -8.36 -2.37
CA SER A 304 17.92 -9.11 -3.60
C SER A 304 17.22 -8.41 -4.77
N PRO A 305 17.57 -8.73 -6.03
CA PRO A 305 16.90 -8.07 -7.16
C PRO A 305 15.37 -8.11 -7.05
N GLY A 306 14.76 -6.91 -6.96
CA GLY A 306 13.32 -6.72 -6.84
C GLY A 306 12.75 -6.78 -5.43
N TRP A 307 13.56 -7.06 -4.39
CA TRP A 307 13.10 -7.09 -3.01
C TRP A 307 14.09 -6.45 -2.03
N VAL A 308 13.55 -5.66 -1.11
CA VAL A 308 14.19 -5.23 0.13
C VAL A 308 13.38 -5.81 1.29
N VAL A 309 14.05 -6.36 2.31
CA VAL A 309 13.43 -6.88 3.54
C VAL A 309 14.18 -6.35 4.75
N LEU A 310 13.49 -5.64 5.64
CA LEU A 310 14.07 -4.97 6.80
C LEU A 310 13.33 -5.35 8.08
N SER A 311 14.08 -5.47 9.17
CA SER A 311 13.58 -5.89 10.48
C SER A 311 13.10 -4.71 11.35
N GLY A 312 12.74 -5.02 12.59
CA GLY A 312 12.22 -4.05 13.57
C GLY A 312 13.17 -2.89 13.84
N HIS A 313 14.47 -3.12 13.75
CA HIS A 313 15.47 -2.08 13.95
C HIS A 313 15.36 -0.94 12.94
N ASP A 314 15.16 -1.26 11.66
CA ASP A 314 15.00 -0.26 10.60
C ASP A 314 13.62 0.42 10.71
N ALA A 315 12.55 -0.34 10.97
CA ALA A 315 11.22 0.19 11.18
C ALA A 315 11.17 1.16 12.38
N ASP A 316 11.80 0.82 13.50
CA ASP A 316 11.94 1.68 14.69
C ASP A 316 12.75 2.93 14.37
N GLY A 317 13.81 2.78 13.60
CA GLY A 317 14.63 3.89 13.15
C GLY A 317 13.87 4.86 12.25
N ALA A 318 13.15 4.34 11.28
CA ALA A 318 12.28 5.15 10.42
C ALA A 318 11.18 5.87 11.21
N ALA A 319 10.60 5.22 12.23
CA ALA A 319 9.62 5.80 13.14
C ALA A 319 10.20 6.85 14.12
N GLY A 320 11.53 7.05 14.13
CA GLY A 320 12.22 7.98 15.03
C GLY A 320 12.38 7.47 16.46
N THR A 321 12.19 6.18 16.70
CA THR A 321 12.35 5.56 18.04
C THR A 321 13.70 4.87 18.22
N GLY A 322 14.48 4.68 17.15
CA GLY A 322 15.74 3.96 17.14
C GLY A 322 16.96 4.71 17.71
N GLY A 323 16.80 5.95 18.19
CA GLY A 323 17.84 6.72 18.88
C GLY A 323 19.04 7.17 18.02
N GLN A 324 19.05 6.88 16.73
CA GLN A 324 20.09 7.28 15.78
C GLN A 324 19.60 8.41 14.85
N SER A 325 20.56 9.08 14.17
CA SER A 325 20.23 10.07 13.15
C SER A 325 19.45 9.47 11.99
N MET A 326 18.48 10.20 11.45
CA MET A 326 17.73 9.80 10.24
C MET A 326 18.65 9.51 9.03
N ASN A 327 19.82 10.13 8.96
CA ASN A 327 20.80 9.86 7.90
C ASN A 327 21.24 8.38 7.85
N ARG A 328 21.29 7.69 9.00
CA ARG A 328 21.56 6.25 9.08
C ARG A 328 20.50 5.45 8.30
N TRP A 329 19.24 5.79 8.48
CA TRP A 329 18.10 5.10 7.86
C TRP A 329 17.97 5.44 6.38
N TYR A 330 18.22 6.69 6.02
CA TYR A 330 18.27 7.12 4.61
C TYR A 330 19.37 6.41 3.85
N GLY A 331 20.57 6.39 4.39
CA GLY A 331 21.72 5.71 3.77
C GLY A 331 21.51 4.20 3.65
N GLY A 332 20.97 3.57 4.70
CA GLY A 332 20.61 2.15 4.69
C GLY A 332 19.62 1.80 3.59
N MET A 333 18.53 2.55 3.48
CA MET A 333 17.53 2.33 2.42
C MET A 333 18.11 2.55 1.02
N VAL A 334 18.96 3.56 0.83
CA VAL A 334 19.65 3.79 -0.46
C VAL A 334 20.53 2.60 -0.83
N HIS A 335 21.26 2.03 0.16
CA HIS A 335 22.09 0.83 0.00
C HIS A 335 21.25 -0.38 -0.41
N GLU A 336 20.21 -0.71 0.36
CA GLU A 336 19.38 -1.87 0.10
C GLU A 336 18.60 -1.75 -1.23
N LEU A 337 18.13 -0.57 -1.58
CA LEU A 337 17.57 -0.34 -2.91
C LEU A 337 18.60 -0.54 -4.03
N GLY A 338 19.88 -0.23 -3.79
CA GLY A 338 20.96 -0.53 -4.74
C GLY A 338 21.00 -2.02 -5.07
N HIS A 339 20.93 -2.90 -4.07
CA HIS A 339 20.83 -4.34 -4.26
C HIS A 339 19.53 -4.74 -4.98
N ALA A 340 18.42 -4.13 -4.61
CA ALA A 340 17.14 -4.40 -5.27
C ALA A 340 17.13 -3.99 -6.75
N PHE A 341 17.91 -2.97 -7.12
CA PHE A 341 18.17 -2.60 -8.52
C PHE A 341 19.27 -3.44 -9.19
N GLY A 342 19.90 -4.38 -8.47
CA GLY A 342 20.84 -5.37 -9.01
C GLY A 342 22.31 -5.06 -8.80
N LEU A 343 22.66 -4.11 -7.92
CA LEU A 343 24.06 -3.87 -7.56
C LEU A 343 24.54 -4.88 -6.53
N PRO A 344 25.77 -5.37 -6.63
CA PRO A 344 26.46 -6.05 -5.53
C PRO A 344 27.02 -5.05 -4.54
N ASP A 345 27.46 -5.56 -3.37
CA ASP A 345 28.36 -4.81 -2.49
C ASP A 345 29.63 -4.39 -3.23
N SER A 346 30.16 -3.24 -2.84
CA SER A 346 31.45 -2.76 -3.30
C SER A 346 32.53 -2.93 -2.20
N ALA A 347 33.72 -2.36 -2.41
CA ALA A 347 34.78 -2.38 -1.41
C ALA A 347 34.33 -1.72 -0.09
N SER A 348 34.95 -2.09 1.04
CA SER A 348 34.45 -1.77 2.39
C SER A 348 34.24 -0.28 2.68
N THR A 349 34.99 0.62 2.02
CA THR A 349 34.89 2.07 2.22
C THR A 349 35.33 2.81 0.95
N ASP A 350 34.50 2.80 -0.09
CA ASP A 350 34.85 3.43 -1.38
C ASP A 350 34.10 4.74 -1.65
N GLY A 351 33.35 5.24 -0.65
CA GLY A 351 32.56 6.46 -0.76
C GLY A 351 31.24 6.29 -1.52
N THR A 352 30.92 5.05 -1.92
CA THR A 352 29.63 4.76 -2.57
C THR A 352 28.60 4.22 -1.58
N PRO A 353 27.30 4.35 -1.87
CA PRO A 353 26.26 3.75 -1.05
C PRO A 353 26.35 2.22 -0.95
N MET A 354 27.01 1.55 -1.92
CA MET A 354 27.15 0.09 -1.95
C MET A 354 28.30 -0.44 -1.09
N SER A 355 28.91 0.41 -0.26
CA SER A 355 29.93 0.06 0.72
C SER A 355 29.48 0.47 2.12
N ALA A 356 30.25 0.13 3.15
CA ALA A 356 30.01 0.63 4.51
C ALA A 356 29.96 2.18 4.61
N SER A 357 30.38 2.88 3.58
CA SER A 357 30.22 4.34 3.48
C SER A 357 28.76 4.80 3.45
N PHE A 358 27.77 3.93 3.27
CA PHE A 358 26.37 4.33 3.35
C PHE A 358 25.98 4.97 4.70
N TYR A 359 26.76 4.71 5.75
CA TYR A 359 26.65 5.40 7.04
C TYR A 359 27.01 6.90 6.97
N ASP A 360 27.76 7.33 5.95
CA ASP A 360 28.18 8.73 5.74
C ASP A 360 27.15 9.53 4.92
N TYR A 361 25.93 8.97 4.74
CA TYR A 361 24.87 9.68 4.05
C TYR A 361 24.67 11.10 4.63
N PRO A 362 24.50 12.17 3.82
CA PRO A 362 24.25 12.17 2.36
C PRO A 362 25.51 12.37 1.50
N SER A 363 26.72 12.16 2.04
CA SER A 363 27.99 12.45 1.35
C SER A 363 28.44 11.33 0.38
N THR A 364 27.68 10.26 0.27
CA THR A 364 27.97 9.14 -0.64
C THR A 364 27.38 9.38 -2.03
N HIS A 365 28.02 8.84 -3.07
CA HIS A 365 27.57 8.95 -4.46
C HIS A 365 27.81 7.65 -5.22
N PHE A 366 26.86 7.24 -6.06
CA PHE A 366 27.09 6.13 -6.98
C PHE A 366 28.20 6.49 -7.98
N ASN A 367 29.13 5.58 -8.17
CA ASN A 367 30.11 5.73 -9.25
C ASN A 367 29.44 5.47 -10.63
N GLN A 368 30.14 5.81 -11.73
CA GLN A 368 29.56 5.72 -13.07
C GLN A 368 29.20 4.28 -13.46
N SER A 369 29.98 3.28 -13.01
CA SER A 369 29.67 1.87 -13.27
C SER A 369 28.37 1.45 -12.59
N GLN A 370 28.19 1.81 -11.32
CA GLN A 370 26.96 1.53 -10.55
C GLN A 370 25.76 2.23 -11.19
N LYS A 371 25.88 3.51 -11.58
CA LYS A 371 24.81 4.23 -12.31
C LYS A 371 24.40 3.51 -13.59
N ASN A 372 25.37 3.06 -14.38
CA ASN A 372 25.10 2.32 -15.61
C ASN A 372 24.42 0.96 -15.32
N GLN A 373 24.85 0.25 -14.27
CA GLN A 373 24.25 -1.03 -13.88
C GLN A 373 22.80 -0.86 -13.43
N ILE A 374 22.49 0.17 -12.62
CA ILE A 374 21.10 0.47 -12.21
C ILE A 374 20.24 0.78 -13.43
N LEU A 375 20.69 1.69 -14.30
CA LEU A 375 19.91 2.18 -15.45
C LEU A 375 19.65 1.10 -16.50
N ASN A 376 20.57 0.15 -16.67
CA ASN A 376 20.47 -0.94 -17.66
C ASN A 376 20.17 -2.31 -17.03
N GLY A 377 20.01 -2.37 -15.72
CA GLY A 377 19.73 -3.58 -14.97
C GLY A 377 18.27 -4.05 -15.08
N PRO A 378 17.94 -5.15 -14.39
CA PRO A 378 16.61 -5.79 -14.48
C PRO A 378 15.45 -4.85 -14.13
N TYR A 379 15.68 -3.88 -13.25
CA TYR A 379 14.71 -2.90 -12.78
C TYR A 379 14.94 -1.48 -13.33
N GLY A 380 15.87 -1.29 -14.28
CA GLY A 380 16.13 0.00 -14.89
C GLY A 380 14.90 0.63 -15.56
N SER A 381 13.99 -0.20 -16.06
CA SER A 381 12.71 0.25 -16.64
C SER A 381 11.70 0.81 -15.61
N PHE A 382 11.99 0.70 -14.32
CA PHE A 382 11.21 1.30 -13.23
C PHE A 382 11.57 2.78 -13.01
N LEU A 383 12.66 3.24 -13.62
CA LEU A 383 13.17 4.60 -13.47
C LEU A 383 12.69 5.49 -14.64
N SER A 384 12.07 6.62 -14.32
CA SER A 384 11.52 7.57 -15.28
C SER A 384 11.95 9.02 -15.01
#